data_807c96ebd8bb45118d62d4f222a41cdb
#
_entry.id   807c96ebd8bb45118d62d4f222a41cdb
#
_cell.length_a   1.000
_cell.length_b   1.000
_cell.length_c   1.000
_cell.angle_alpha   90.00
_cell.angle_beta   90.00
_cell.angle_gamma   90.00
#
_symmetry.space_group_name_H-M   'P 1'
#
loop_
_entity.id
_entity.type
_entity.pdbx_description
1 polymer ?
#
loop_
_entity_poly.entity_id
_entity_poly.type
_entity_poly.pdbx_seq_one_letter_code
_entity_poly.pdbx_strand_id
1 'polypeptide(L)'
;MRVIGVAGVALCAAAMLAAGCSGGRNIVPLETVANAAFKTESVGTARVSFEGTVTFNHDHAQMFEFTGHGIADWRTGSSEMTAVYKFPGPVQEAIKQQFGRPVSANLIVDARKGIVLYMRFPFLDQLMPRGKRWLKADIVEMGKAYGLDLDRLKETKQSDPGLMLAYLKSATGVRRVGSDLVRREVATHYATIVKAETIIQQAPRDQREPMRRYLRMLGIKTYPVDLWVGQDGVVRKLAMVLEYNPSKNEHVKMELSEEYYDFGVEASIQPPPAKSVLDVTPRLNDGHALNS
;
A
#
# COMPACT_ATOMS: atom_id res chain seq x y z
N MET A 1 22.87 55.25 -43.19
CA MET A 1 24.27 54.75 -43.10
C MET A 1 24.32 53.57 -42.13
N ARG A 2 24.81 52.46 -42.64
CA ARG A 2 25.26 51.21 -42.02
C ARG A 2 24.17 50.22 -41.51
N VAL A 3 23.88 49.31 -42.40
CA VAL A 3 23.40 47.97 -42.28
C VAL A 3 24.56 47.10 -41.72
N ILE A 4 24.45 46.55 -40.54
CA ILE A 4 25.21 45.43 -39.99
C ILE A 4 24.34 44.98 -38.79
N GLY A 5 23.85 43.80 -38.63
CA GLY A 5 24.03 42.46 -39.06
C GLY A 5 22.87 41.60 -38.62
N VAL A 6 22.16 41.05 -39.56
CA VAL A 6 21.04 40.11 -39.34
C VAL A 6 21.52 38.69 -39.67
N ALA A 7 22.79 38.39 -39.49
CA ALA A 7 23.38 37.09 -39.84
C ALA A 7 23.79 36.23 -38.61
N GLY A 8 23.52 36.66 -37.38
CA GLY A 8 23.97 35.97 -36.17
C GLY A 8 22.91 35.21 -35.40
N VAL A 9 21.62 35.30 -35.78
CA VAL A 9 20.48 34.69 -35.00
C VAL A 9 19.94 33.41 -35.65
N ALA A 10 20.34 33.08 -36.88
CA ALA A 10 19.81 31.91 -37.61
C ALA A 10 20.54 30.59 -37.33
N LEU A 11 21.66 30.58 -36.57
CA LEU A 11 22.44 29.35 -36.31
C LEU A 11 22.19 28.70 -34.95
N CYS A 12 21.50 29.40 -34.05
CA CYS A 12 21.14 28.83 -32.72
C CYS A 12 19.76 28.16 -32.68
N ALA A 13 18.91 28.36 -33.69
CA ALA A 13 17.57 27.76 -33.74
C ALA A 13 17.53 26.34 -34.36
N ALA A 14 18.60 25.87 -34.98
CA ALA A 14 18.64 24.52 -35.58
C ALA A 14 19.15 23.43 -34.64
N ALA A 15 19.74 23.80 -33.49
CA ALA A 15 20.24 22.82 -32.51
C ALA A 15 19.21 22.40 -31.43
N MET A 16 18.04 23.06 -31.38
CA MET A 16 16.99 22.73 -30.39
C MET A 16 15.88 21.84 -30.94
N LEU A 17 15.93 21.44 -32.18
CA LEU A 17 14.93 20.52 -32.80
C LEU A 17 15.36 19.06 -32.85
N ALA A 18 16.56 18.72 -32.33
CA ALA A 18 17.03 17.33 -32.29
C ALA A 18 16.92 16.69 -30.88
N ALA A 19 16.43 17.44 -29.87
CA ALA A 19 16.24 16.92 -28.49
C ALA A 19 14.77 16.55 -28.20
N GLY A 20 13.90 16.59 -29.17
CA GLY A 20 12.49 16.33 -28.97
C GLY A 20 12.00 15.17 -29.81
N CYS A 21 12.26 13.93 -29.42
CA CYS A 21 11.47 12.73 -29.73
C CYS A 21 12.26 11.45 -29.41
N SER A 22 12.80 11.30 -28.22
CA SER A 22 13.04 9.98 -27.67
C SER A 22 11.86 9.55 -26.78
N GLY A 23 10.64 9.71 -27.29
CA GLY A 23 9.42 9.07 -26.77
C GLY A 23 9.44 7.55 -27.01
N GLY A 24 10.62 6.97 -27.14
CA GLY A 24 10.84 5.58 -27.48
C GLY A 24 11.50 4.83 -26.34
N ARG A 25 10.69 4.07 -25.56
CA ARG A 25 11.10 2.83 -24.91
C ARG A 25 11.97 2.97 -23.66
N ASN A 26 11.47 3.65 -22.67
CA ASN A 26 11.89 3.43 -21.27
C ASN A 26 11.18 2.19 -20.66
N ILE A 27 10.68 1.28 -21.49
CA ILE A 27 10.14 0.01 -21.06
C ILE A 27 11.31 -0.85 -20.64
N VAL A 28 11.31 -1.28 -19.37
CA VAL A 28 12.30 -2.19 -18.82
C VAL A 28 11.70 -3.59 -18.63
N PRO A 29 12.51 -4.63 -18.61
CA PRO A 29 12.03 -5.97 -18.31
C PRO A 29 11.29 -6.00 -16.98
N LEU A 30 10.22 -6.78 -16.89
CA LEU A 30 9.43 -6.97 -15.68
C LEU A 30 10.29 -7.50 -14.53
N GLU A 31 11.28 -8.33 -14.87
CA GLU A 31 12.26 -8.90 -13.94
C GLU A 31 13.00 -7.84 -13.12
N THR A 32 13.15 -6.63 -13.65
CA THR A 32 13.81 -5.52 -12.93
C THR A 32 13.07 -5.19 -11.63
N VAL A 33 11.76 -5.06 -11.69
CA VAL A 33 10.91 -4.74 -10.54
C VAL A 33 10.70 -5.97 -9.67
N ALA A 34 10.50 -7.13 -10.27
CA ALA A 34 10.38 -8.39 -9.54
C ALA A 34 11.66 -8.69 -8.74
N ASN A 35 12.85 -8.52 -9.34
CA ASN A 35 14.12 -8.70 -8.65
C ASN A 35 14.32 -7.69 -7.52
N ALA A 36 13.90 -6.44 -7.69
CA ALA A 36 13.96 -5.44 -6.62
C ALA A 36 13.06 -5.84 -5.44
N ALA A 37 11.87 -6.35 -5.71
CA ALA A 37 10.98 -6.89 -4.69
C ALA A 37 11.64 -8.06 -3.93
N PHE A 38 12.12 -9.08 -4.64
CA PHE A 38 12.82 -10.22 -4.04
C PHE A 38 14.03 -9.80 -3.19
N LYS A 39 14.82 -8.85 -3.69
CA LYS A 39 15.99 -8.37 -2.97
C LYS A 39 15.60 -7.63 -1.70
N THR A 40 14.53 -6.84 -1.74
CA THR A 40 14.00 -6.13 -0.58
C THR A 40 13.53 -7.13 0.49
N GLU A 41 12.80 -8.14 0.09
CA GLU A 41 12.35 -9.22 0.99
C GLU A 41 13.54 -9.97 1.61
N SER A 42 14.60 -10.23 0.83
CA SER A 42 15.79 -10.94 1.30
C SER A 42 16.59 -10.21 2.37
N VAL A 43 16.43 -8.91 2.50
CA VAL A 43 17.04 -8.12 3.59
C VAL A 43 16.41 -8.46 4.95
N GLY A 44 15.20 -8.98 4.95
CA GLY A 44 14.52 -9.55 6.10
C GLY A 44 13.69 -8.56 6.90
N THR A 45 14.20 -7.37 7.24
CA THR A 45 13.48 -6.36 8.03
C THR A 45 13.81 -4.95 7.54
N ALA A 46 12.88 -4.01 7.78
CA ALA A 46 13.13 -2.58 7.60
C ALA A 46 12.24 -1.75 8.52
N ARG A 47 12.66 -0.54 8.79
CA ARG A 47 11.75 0.51 9.24
C ARG A 47 10.92 1.00 8.07
N VAL A 48 9.66 1.33 8.36
CA VAL A 48 8.70 1.85 7.38
C VAL A 48 8.18 3.19 7.87
N SER A 49 8.10 4.18 7.01
CA SER A 49 7.23 5.33 7.18
C SER A 49 6.22 5.35 6.06
N PHE A 50 4.99 5.73 6.36
CA PHE A 50 3.93 5.77 5.37
C PHE A 50 3.06 7.00 5.55
N GLU A 51 2.48 7.42 4.46
CA GLU A 51 1.50 8.49 4.40
C GLU A 51 0.45 8.17 3.33
N GLY A 52 -0.73 8.69 3.49
CA GLY A 52 -1.75 8.52 2.49
C GLY A 52 -3.00 9.32 2.75
N THR A 53 -3.92 9.22 1.80
CA THR A 53 -5.24 9.83 1.85
C THR A 53 -6.30 8.81 1.50
N VAL A 54 -7.46 8.93 2.11
CA VAL A 54 -8.66 8.19 1.74
C VAL A 54 -9.77 9.20 1.45
N THR A 55 -10.31 9.12 0.24
CA THR A 55 -11.41 10.00 -0.22
C THR A 55 -12.63 9.14 -0.53
N PHE A 56 -13.77 9.54 -0.02
CA PHE A 56 -15.05 8.88 -0.28
C PHE A 56 -15.85 9.65 -1.31
N ASN A 57 -16.48 8.94 -2.25
CA ASN A 57 -17.41 9.48 -3.25
C ASN A 57 -16.87 10.68 -4.06
N HIS A 58 -15.55 10.76 -4.24
CA HIS A 58 -14.85 11.88 -4.89
C HIS A 58 -15.08 13.24 -4.18
N ASP A 59 -15.51 13.22 -2.92
CA ASP A 59 -15.77 14.41 -2.13
C ASP A 59 -14.60 14.68 -1.16
N HIS A 60 -13.88 15.78 -1.40
CA HIS A 60 -12.78 16.19 -0.53
C HIS A 60 -13.23 16.56 0.91
N ALA A 61 -14.52 16.88 1.12
CA ALA A 61 -15.06 17.07 2.46
C ALA A 61 -15.20 15.74 3.23
N GLN A 62 -15.17 14.61 2.51
CA GLN A 62 -15.17 13.26 3.07
C GLN A 62 -13.81 12.58 2.90
N MET A 63 -12.76 13.33 3.08
CA MET A 63 -11.38 12.84 2.99
C MET A 63 -10.74 12.78 4.38
N PHE A 64 -9.88 11.83 4.62
CA PHE A 64 -8.92 11.89 5.73
C PHE A 64 -7.52 11.55 5.27
N GLU A 65 -6.55 12.14 5.95
CA GLU A 65 -5.14 11.86 5.77
C GLU A 65 -4.65 10.95 6.90
N PHE A 66 -3.64 10.16 6.62
CA PHE A 66 -2.95 9.40 7.65
C PHE A 66 -1.44 9.41 7.40
N THR A 67 -0.70 9.41 8.49
CA THR A 67 0.76 9.25 8.47
C THR A 67 1.15 8.27 9.54
N GLY A 68 2.24 7.56 9.35
CA GLY A 68 2.68 6.61 10.35
C GLY A 68 4.09 6.10 10.12
N HIS A 69 4.50 5.25 11.04
CA HIS A 69 5.80 4.58 10.99
C HIS A 69 5.71 3.22 11.68
N GLY A 70 6.67 2.38 11.41
CA GLY A 70 6.71 1.06 12.00
C GLY A 70 7.91 0.23 11.57
N ILE A 71 7.78 -1.07 11.74
CA ILE A 71 8.75 -2.08 11.31
C ILE A 71 8.01 -3.16 10.55
N ALA A 72 8.58 -3.55 9.40
CA ALA A 72 8.18 -4.73 8.64
C ALA A 72 9.23 -5.83 8.83
N ASP A 73 8.77 -7.06 9.03
CA ASP A 73 9.60 -8.26 9.03
C ASP A 73 9.12 -9.21 7.94
N TRP A 74 9.78 -9.16 6.80
CA TRP A 74 9.44 -9.99 5.64
C TRP A 74 9.74 -11.48 5.85
N ARG A 75 10.60 -11.85 6.81
CA ARG A 75 10.88 -13.27 7.15
C ARG A 75 9.66 -13.98 7.74
N THR A 76 8.85 -13.23 8.47
CA THR A 76 7.64 -13.74 9.15
C THR A 76 6.35 -13.25 8.52
N GLY A 77 6.41 -12.26 7.64
CA GLY A 77 5.25 -11.56 7.11
C GLY A 77 4.55 -10.65 8.10
N SER A 78 5.22 -10.35 9.21
CA SER A 78 4.60 -9.57 10.29
C SER A 78 5.03 -8.11 10.21
N SER A 79 4.18 -7.23 10.72
CA SER A 79 4.50 -5.81 10.84
C SER A 79 3.87 -5.22 12.10
N GLU A 80 4.53 -4.20 12.65
CA GLU A 80 4.01 -3.38 13.73
C GLU A 80 4.10 -1.92 13.31
N MET A 81 2.98 -1.21 13.37
CA MET A 81 2.85 0.15 12.86
C MET A 81 2.06 1.03 13.82
N THR A 82 2.41 2.30 13.87
CA THR A 82 1.62 3.35 14.51
C THR A 82 1.20 4.36 13.45
N ALA A 83 -0.09 4.70 13.41
CA ALA A 83 -0.65 5.69 12.51
C ALA A 83 -1.33 6.81 13.28
N VAL A 84 -1.31 8.02 12.71
CA VAL A 84 -2.08 9.19 13.14
C VAL A 84 -2.97 9.61 11.99
N TYR A 85 -4.24 9.83 12.29
CA TYR A 85 -5.25 10.23 11.32
C TYR A 85 -5.61 11.70 11.49
N LYS A 86 -5.76 12.39 10.36
CA LYS A 86 -6.17 13.78 10.30
C LYS A 86 -7.42 13.89 9.44
N PHE A 87 -8.49 14.36 10.04
CA PHE A 87 -9.78 14.53 9.41
C PHE A 87 -10.02 16.00 8.97
N PRO A 88 -11.00 16.28 8.10
CA PRO A 88 -11.41 17.65 7.80
C PRO A 88 -11.78 18.43 9.08
N GLY A 89 -11.54 19.74 9.06
CA GLY A 89 -11.61 20.59 10.26
C GLY A 89 -12.78 20.37 11.21
N PRO A 90 -14.06 20.38 10.74
CA PRO A 90 -15.20 20.17 11.64
C PRO A 90 -15.19 18.78 12.33
N VAL A 91 -14.81 17.73 11.60
CA VAL A 91 -14.73 16.36 12.13
C VAL A 91 -13.60 16.26 13.12
N GLN A 92 -12.44 16.84 12.80
CA GLN A 92 -11.27 16.86 13.69
C GLN A 92 -11.57 17.56 15.01
N GLU A 93 -12.24 18.70 14.97
CA GLU A 93 -12.63 19.44 16.19
C GLU A 93 -13.65 18.66 17.02
N ALA A 94 -14.64 18.02 16.41
CA ALA A 94 -15.62 17.18 17.11
C ALA A 94 -14.90 16.00 17.83
N ILE A 95 -13.97 15.33 17.15
CA ILE A 95 -13.19 14.24 17.75
C ILE A 95 -12.35 14.75 18.91
N LYS A 96 -11.69 15.90 18.73
CA LYS A 96 -10.87 16.51 19.78
C LYS A 96 -11.69 16.89 21.02
N GLN A 97 -12.89 17.45 20.81
CA GLN A 97 -13.81 17.78 21.90
C GLN A 97 -14.31 16.53 22.64
N GLN A 98 -14.65 15.48 21.91
CA GLN A 98 -15.21 14.26 22.48
C GLN A 98 -14.16 13.38 23.19
N PHE A 99 -12.96 13.26 22.63
CA PHE A 99 -11.95 12.30 23.09
C PHE A 99 -10.69 12.96 23.69
N GLY A 100 -10.51 14.26 23.54
CA GLY A 100 -9.41 15.04 24.12
C GLY A 100 -8.01 14.69 23.58
N ARG A 101 -7.91 13.91 22.50
CA ARG A 101 -6.64 13.43 21.94
C ARG A 101 -6.73 13.21 20.42
N PRO A 102 -5.58 13.19 19.71
CA PRO A 102 -5.53 12.85 18.29
C PRO A 102 -6.05 11.43 18.04
N VAL A 103 -6.64 11.23 16.88
CA VAL A 103 -6.99 9.89 16.42
C VAL A 103 -5.72 9.18 15.99
N SER A 104 -5.37 8.13 16.70
CA SER A 104 -4.23 7.28 16.36
C SER A 104 -4.63 5.81 16.42
N ALA A 105 -3.88 4.97 15.72
CA ALA A 105 -4.02 3.53 15.77
C ALA A 105 -2.65 2.88 15.97
N ASN A 106 -2.63 1.79 16.72
CA ASN A 106 -1.54 0.83 16.69
C ASN A 106 -2.04 -0.40 15.93
N LEU A 107 -1.26 -0.87 14.98
CA LEU A 107 -1.57 -1.96 14.08
C LEU A 107 -0.49 -3.02 14.20
N ILE A 108 -0.88 -4.28 14.36
CA ILE A 108 0.03 -5.42 14.29
C ILE A 108 -0.56 -6.41 13.30
N VAL A 109 0.19 -6.72 12.27
CA VAL A 109 -0.09 -7.85 11.38
C VAL A 109 0.77 -9.01 11.83
N ASP A 110 0.15 -10.11 12.21
CA ASP A 110 0.85 -11.37 12.52
C ASP A 110 0.53 -12.38 11.41
N ALA A 111 1.52 -12.69 10.59
CA ALA A 111 1.36 -13.62 9.47
C ALA A 111 2.06 -14.97 9.70
N ARG A 112 2.55 -15.27 10.90
CA ARG A 112 3.28 -16.51 11.21
C ARG A 112 2.41 -17.76 11.08
N LYS A 113 1.15 -17.70 11.49
CA LYS A 113 0.20 -18.84 11.48
C LYS A 113 -1.12 -18.57 10.75
N GLY A 114 -1.18 -17.58 9.92
CA GLY A 114 -2.37 -17.04 9.27
C GLY A 114 -2.13 -15.55 9.08
N ILE A 115 -3.09 -14.80 8.56
CA ILE A 115 -3.01 -13.33 8.55
C ILE A 115 -3.98 -12.82 9.57
N VAL A 116 -3.46 -12.39 10.73
CA VAL A 116 -4.25 -11.84 11.82
C VAL A 116 -3.88 -10.37 11.99
N LEU A 117 -4.88 -9.52 11.90
CA LEU A 117 -4.74 -8.08 12.14
C LEU A 117 -5.20 -7.76 13.56
N TYR A 118 -4.34 -7.12 14.33
CA TYR A 118 -4.67 -6.53 15.62
C TYR A 118 -4.64 -5.00 15.47
N MET A 119 -5.71 -4.36 15.94
CA MET A 119 -5.87 -2.91 15.89
C MET A 119 -6.19 -2.37 17.27
N ARG A 120 -5.55 -1.30 17.65
CA ARG A 120 -5.89 -0.55 18.85
C ARG A 120 -6.08 0.92 18.50
N PHE A 121 -7.19 1.45 18.90
CA PHE A 121 -7.52 2.87 18.79
C PHE A 121 -7.61 3.46 20.21
N PRO A 122 -6.56 4.12 20.71
CA PRO A 122 -6.54 4.59 22.10
C PRO A 122 -7.71 5.50 22.48
N PHE A 123 -8.29 6.21 21.53
CA PHE A 123 -9.48 7.05 21.75
C PHE A 123 -10.75 6.22 22.02
N LEU A 124 -10.80 4.95 21.61
CA LEU A 124 -11.91 4.03 21.86
C LEU A 124 -11.73 3.21 23.15
N ASP A 125 -10.61 3.32 23.87
CA ASP A 125 -10.34 2.49 25.05
C ASP A 125 -11.48 2.55 26.10
N GLN A 126 -12.19 3.70 26.22
CA GLN A 126 -13.30 3.87 27.15
C GLN A 126 -14.61 3.19 26.67
N LEU A 127 -14.74 2.93 25.39
CA LEU A 127 -15.89 2.27 24.78
C LEU A 127 -15.72 0.75 24.68
N MET A 128 -14.50 0.27 24.94
CA MET A 128 -14.19 -1.16 24.88
C MET A 128 -14.67 -1.91 26.13
N PRO A 129 -15.06 -3.18 26.01
CA PRO A 129 -15.35 -4.01 27.19
C PRO A 129 -14.17 -4.01 28.17
N ARG A 130 -14.47 -4.12 29.46
CA ARG A 130 -13.47 -4.06 30.52
C ARG A 130 -12.27 -4.99 30.26
N GLY A 131 -11.08 -4.43 30.29
CA GLY A 131 -9.82 -5.14 30.04
C GLY A 131 -9.48 -5.38 28.58
N LYS A 132 -10.37 -5.05 27.63
CA LYS A 132 -10.12 -5.13 26.19
C LYS A 132 -9.60 -3.79 25.68
N ARG A 133 -8.58 -3.85 24.80
CA ARG A 133 -7.95 -2.68 24.17
C ARG A 133 -7.61 -2.91 22.71
N TRP A 134 -7.57 -4.17 22.30
CA TRP A 134 -7.22 -4.56 20.94
C TRP A 134 -8.40 -5.25 20.27
N LEU A 135 -8.66 -4.89 19.04
CA LEU A 135 -9.55 -5.60 18.13
C LEU A 135 -8.71 -6.61 17.36
N LYS A 136 -9.19 -7.83 17.20
CA LYS A 136 -8.59 -8.86 16.35
C LYS A 136 -9.51 -9.14 15.17
N ALA A 137 -8.97 -9.12 13.96
CA ALA A 137 -9.62 -9.62 12.75
C ALA A 137 -8.75 -10.71 12.13
N ASP A 138 -9.29 -11.90 11.98
CA ASP A 138 -8.64 -12.99 11.25
C ASP A 138 -8.97 -12.88 9.77
N ILE A 139 -8.01 -12.43 8.99
CA ILE A 139 -8.21 -12.15 7.56
C ILE A 139 -8.43 -13.44 6.78
N VAL A 140 -7.85 -14.56 7.22
CA VAL A 140 -8.06 -15.88 6.60
C VAL A 140 -9.49 -16.32 6.77
N GLU A 141 -10.03 -16.24 8.00
CA GLU A 141 -11.43 -16.59 8.28
C GLU A 141 -12.40 -15.63 7.57
N MET A 142 -12.09 -14.35 7.50
CA MET A 142 -12.87 -13.39 6.71
C MET A 142 -12.88 -13.75 5.23
N GLY A 143 -11.74 -14.15 4.67
CA GLY A 143 -11.64 -14.58 3.28
C GLY A 143 -12.58 -15.73 2.96
N LYS A 144 -12.72 -16.70 3.87
CA LYS A 144 -13.61 -17.85 3.70
C LYS A 144 -15.08 -17.44 3.52
N ALA A 145 -15.53 -16.37 4.17
CA ALA A 145 -16.90 -15.85 3.98
C ALA A 145 -17.16 -15.38 2.54
N TYR A 146 -16.10 -15.02 1.81
CA TYR A 146 -16.14 -14.66 0.38
C TYR A 146 -15.70 -15.80 -0.55
N GLY A 147 -15.51 -17.01 -0.01
CA GLY A 147 -15.05 -18.18 -0.75
C GLY A 147 -13.56 -18.16 -1.12
N LEU A 148 -12.77 -17.30 -0.44
CA LEU A 148 -11.34 -17.20 -0.62
C LEU A 148 -10.59 -18.03 0.43
N ASP A 149 -9.77 -18.97 -0.01
CA ASP A 149 -8.85 -19.71 0.83
C ASP A 149 -7.49 -19.02 0.81
N LEU A 150 -7.29 -18.07 1.73
CA LEU A 150 -6.07 -17.29 1.81
C LEU A 150 -4.87 -18.12 2.32
N ASP A 151 -5.09 -19.19 3.09
CA ASP A 151 -4.01 -20.10 3.50
C ASP A 151 -3.45 -20.81 2.28
N ARG A 152 -4.32 -21.29 1.40
CA ARG A 152 -3.92 -21.94 0.16
C ARG A 152 -3.26 -20.98 -0.83
N LEU A 153 -3.63 -19.71 -0.81
CA LEU A 153 -2.94 -18.67 -1.57
C LEU A 153 -1.51 -18.46 -1.06
N LYS A 154 -1.26 -18.65 0.23
CA LYS A 154 0.08 -18.62 0.81
C LYS A 154 0.95 -19.81 0.42
N GLU A 155 0.40 -21.01 0.36
CA GLU A 155 1.14 -22.25 0.06
C GLU A 155 1.78 -22.25 -1.34
N THR A 156 1.29 -21.44 -2.26
CA THR A 156 1.79 -21.37 -3.64
C THR A 156 3.13 -20.63 -3.81
N LYS A 157 3.94 -20.50 -2.76
CA LYS A 157 5.22 -19.75 -2.75
C LYS A 157 5.12 -18.27 -3.15
N GLN A 158 3.90 -17.79 -3.32
CA GLN A 158 3.59 -16.37 -3.54
C GLN A 158 3.26 -15.67 -2.22
N SER A 159 3.33 -16.39 -1.12
CA SER A 159 3.13 -15.90 0.24
C SER A 159 4.38 -15.23 0.76
N ASP A 160 4.74 -14.19 0.08
CA ASP A 160 5.81 -13.34 0.49
C ASP A 160 5.25 -12.20 1.35
N PRO A 161 5.87 -11.92 2.50
CA PRO A 161 5.41 -10.96 3.49
C PRO A 161 5.23 -9.53 2.99
N GLY A 162 5.88 -9.17 1.92
CA GLY A 162 5.60 -7.95 1.21
C GLY A 162 4.40 -8.11 0.28
N LEU A 163 3.17 -8.19 0.79
CA LEU A 163 1.99 -8.34 -0.07
C LEU A 163 1.99 -7.32 -1.22
N MET A 164 2.45 -6.09 -0.94
CA MET A 164 2.66 -5.04 -1.92
C MET A 164 3.77 -5.38 -2.91
N LEU A 165 4.91 -5.88 -2.43
CA LEU A 165 6.03 -6.30 -3.27
C LEU A 165 5.67 -7.55 -4.09
N ALA A 166 4.84 -8.44 -3.56
CA ALA A 166 4.34 -9.60 -4.30
C ALA A 166 3.49 -9.20 -5.52
N TYR A 167 2.72 -8.12 -5.42
CA TYR A 167 1.94 -7.61 -6.55
C TYR A 167 2.82 -7.08 -7.70
N LEU A 168 4.02 -6.63 -7.41
CA LEU A 168 4.96 -6.18 -8.43
C LEU A 168 5.43 -7.30 -9.36
N LYS A 169 5.40 -8.53 -8.88
CA LYS A 169 5.65 -9.74 -9.71
C LYS A 169 4.57 -9.91 -10.79
N SER A 170 3.41 -9.27 -10.60
CA SER A 170 2.27 -9.27 -11.53
C SER A 170 2.16 -7.99 -12.37
N ALA A 171 3.11 -7.07 -12.22
CA ALA A 171 3.13 -5.83 -12.98
C ALA A 171 3.25 -6.08 -14.49
N THR A 172 2.72 -5.18 -15.29
CA THR A 172 2.84 -5.25 -16.76
C THR A 172 3.27 -3.89 -17.30
N GLY A 173 4.22 -3.90 -18.25
CA GLY A 173 4.63 -2.67 -18.91
C GLY A 173 5.39 -1.71 -17.96
N VAL A 174 6.39 -2.23 -17.26
CA VAL A 174 7.24 -1.41 -16.38
C VAL A 174 7.98 -0.35 -17.17
N ARG A 175 7.84 0.90 -16.78
CA ARG A 175 8.48 2.05 -17.42
C ARG A 175 9.43 2.73 -16.44
N ARG A 176 10.66 2.96 -16.86
CA ARG A 176 11.57 3.85 -16.14
C ARG A 176 11.12 5.29 -16.34
N VAL A 177 10.87 6.01 -15.25
CA VAL A 177 10.43 7.42 -15.25
C VAL A 177 11.62 8.36 -15.14
N GLY A 178 12.55 8.04 -14.24
CA GLY A 178 13.68 8.90 -13.95
C GLY A 178 14.48 8.41 -12.74
N SER A 179 15.02 9.35 -11.99
CA SER A 179 15.67 9.11 -10.70
C SER A 179 15.36 10.26 -9.76
N ASP A 180 15.06 9.92 -8.51
CA ASP A 180 14.69 10.86 -7.46
C ASP A 180 15.53 10.62 -6.21
N LEU A 181 15.52 11.58 -5.29
CA LEU A 181 16.08 11.41 -3.97
C LEU A 181 15.00 10.87 -3.02
N VAL A 182 15.27 9.71 -2.44
CA VAL A 182 14.45 9.13 -1.35
C VAL A 182 15.35 9.10 -0.11
N ARG A 183 14.99 9.82 0.94
CA ARG A 183 15.79 9.91 2.18
C ARG A 183 17.29 10.13 1.95
N ARG A 184 17.65 11.03 1.02
CA ARG A 184 19.04 11.38 0.64
C ARG A 184 19.78 10.33 -0.20
N GLU A 185 19.13 9.24 -0.60
CA GLU A 185 19.68 8.26 -1.53
C GLU A 185 19.08 8.44 -2.92
N VAL A 186 19.90 8.34 -3.96
CA VAL A 186 19.43 8.34 -5.34
C VAL A 186 18.78 7.00 -5.64
N ALA A 187 17.52 7.04 -6.03
CA ALA A 187 16.75 5.87 -6.41
C ALA A 187 16.18 6.02 -7.82
N THR A 188 16.19 4.94 -8.59
CA THR A 188 15.56 4.92 -9.93
C THR A 188 14.06 4.75 -9.76
N HIS A 189 13.29 5.65 -10.37
CA HIS A 189 11.84 5.64 -10.37
C HIS A 189 11.30 4.80 -11.52
N TYR A 190 10.45 3.84 -11.19
CA TYR A 190 9.71 3.00 -12.12
C TYR A 190 8.22 3.19 -11.89
N ALA A 191 7.45 3.26 -12.98
CA ALA A 191 5.99 3.27 -12.95
C ALA A 191 5.45 2.02 -13.66
N THR A 192 4.40 1.45 -13.10
CA THR A 192 3.72 0.29 -13.67
C THR A 192 2.24 0.29 -13.34
N ILE A 193 1.49 -0.59 -13.97
CA ILE A 193 0.08 -0.84 -13.67
C ILE A 193 -0.06 -2.31 -13.30
N VAL A 194 -0.60 -2.56 -12.13
CA VAL A 194 -0.99 -3.90 -11.72
C VAL A 194 -2.42 -4.16 -12.18
N LYS A 195 -2.64 -5.30 -12.83
CA LYS A 195 -3.96 -5.72 -13.30
C LYS A 195 -4.51 -6.81 -12.40
N ALA A 196 -5.74 -6.67 -11.94
CA ALA A 196 -6.44 -7.68 -11.15
C ALA A 196 -6.44 -9.05 -11.84
N GLU A 197 -6.63 -9.09 -13.16
CA GLU A 197 -6.61 -10.35 -13.92
C GLU A 197 -5.26 -11.06 -13.84
N THR A 198 -4.14 -10.32 -13.84
CA THR A 198 -2.81 -10.94 -13.69
C THR A 198 -2.63 -11.59 -12.32
N ILE A 199 -3.15 -10.95 -11.28
CA ILE A 199 -3.15 -11.51 -9.91
C ILE A 199 -3.99 -12.79 -9.88
N ILE A 200 -5.21 -12.76 -10.45
CA ILE A 200 -6.11 -13.91 -10.54
C ILE A 200 -5.44 -15.09 -11.26
N GLN A 201 -4.73 -14.83 -12.35
CA GLN A 201 -4.04 -15.86 -13.13
C GLN A 201 -2.93 -16.57 -12.34
N GLN A 202 -2.29 -15.89 -11.42
CA GLN A 202 -1.25 -16.45 -10.55
C GLN A 202 -1.83 -17.27 -9.39
N ALA A 203 -3.10 -17.05 -9.03
CA ALA A 203 -3.77 -17.81 -8.00
C ALA A 203 -3.97 -19.29 -8.40
N PRO A 204 -4.06 -20.22 -7.43
CA PRO A 204 -4.46 -21.60 -7.65
C PRO A 204 -5.74 -21.66 -8.48
N ARG A 205 -5.86 -22.68 -9.35
CA ARG A 205 -6.98 -22.76 -10.32
C ARG A 205 -8.35 -22.67 -9.67
N ASP A 206 -8.54 -23.33 -8.54
CA ASP A 206 -9.77 -23.34 -7.76
C ASP A 206 -10.06 -22.02 -7.03
N GLN A 207 -9.05 -21.17 -6.79
CA GLN A 207 -9.20 -19.85 -6.17
C GLN A 207 -9.42 -18.70 -7.18
N ARG A 208 -9.23 -18.95 -8.48
CA ARG A 208 -9.35 -17.90 -9.51
C ARG A 208 -10.77 -17.32 -9.60
N GLU A 209 -11.79 -18.15 -9.61
CA GLU A 209 -13.18 -17.68 -9.72
C GLU A 209 -13.67 -16.99 -8.42
N PRO A 210 -13.43 -17.51 -7.21
CA PRO A 210 -13.68 -16.76 -5.98
C PRO A 210 -13.01 -15.39 -5.98
N MET A 211 -11.71 -15.32 -6.30
CA MET A 211 -10.95 -14.09 -6.35
C MET A 211 -11.49 -13.11 -7.42
N ARG A 212 -11.85 -13.60 -8.60
CA ARG A 212 -12.45 -12.80 -9.66
C ARG A 212 -13.79 -12.20 -9.22
N ARG A 213 -14.63 -12.97 -8.55
CA ARG A 213 -15.92 -12.48 -7.99
C ARG A 213 -15.67 -11.38 -6.97
N TYR A 214 -14.74 -11.61 -6.03
CA TYR A 214 -14.42 -10.65 -4.98
C TYR A 214 -13.87 -9.33 -5.53
N LEU A 215 -12.86 -9.38 -6.40
CA LEU A 215 -12.29 -8.17 -7.01
C LEU A 215 -13.30 -7.44 -7.90
N ARG A 216 -14.17 -8.17 -8.58
CA ARG A 216 -15.25 -7.59 -9.39
C ARG A 216 -16.32 -6.93 -8.51
N MET A 217 -16.68 -7.53 -7.38
CA MET A 217 -17.58 -6.93 -6.40
C MET A 217 -17.04 -5.61 -5.87
N LEU A 218 -15.74 -5.53 -5.61
CA LEU A 218 -15.07 -4.31 -5.20
C LEU A 218 -14.80 -3.33 -6.36
N GLY A 219 -15.06 -3.70 -7.61
CA GLY A 219 -14.78 -2.85 -8.78
C GLY A 219 -13.29 -2.71 -9.12
N ILE A 220 -12.40 -3.48 -8.47
CA ILE A 220 -10.95 -3.40 -8.68
C ILE A 220 -10.59 -4.07 -10.01
N LYS A 221 -10.05 -3.28 -10.95
CA LYS A 221 -9.59 -3.76 -12.26
C LYS A 221 -8.08 -3.59 -12.42
N THR A 222 -7.61 -2.41 -12.12
CA THR A 222 -6.20 -2.02 -12.24
C THR A 222 -5.87 -1.00 -11.17
N TYR A 223 -4.60 -0.95 -10.77
CA TYR A 223 -4.10 0.15 -9.94
C TYR A 223 -2.66 0.50 -10.35
N PRO A 224 -2.37 1.80 -10.47
CA PRO A 224 -1.03 2.27 -10.74
C PRO A 224 -0.15 2.08 -9.50
N VAL A 225 1.10 1.74 -9.77
CA VAL A 225 2.14 1.59 -8.74
C VAL A 225 3.41 2.26 -9.23
N ASP A 226 3.99 3.07 -8.38
CA ASP A 226 5.29 3.68 -8.56
C ASP A 226 6.30 3.11 -7.56
N LEU A 227 7.53 2.84 -8.02
CA LEU A 227 8.60 2.30 -7.20
C LEU A 227 9.87 3.11 -7.38
N TRP A 228 10.57 3.26 -6.29
CA TRP A 228 11.92 3.82 -6.26
C TRP A 228 12.89 2.77 -5.76
N VAL A 229 13.81 2.37 -6.63
CA VAL A 229 14.79 1.30 -6.37
C VAL A 229 16.16 1.93 -6.22
N GLY A 230 16.82 1.67 -5.11
CA GLY A 230 18.18 2.12 -4.82
C GLY A 230 19.22 1.48 -5.74
N GLN A 231 20.43 1.99 -5.74
CA GLN A 231 21.55 1.45 -6.54
C GLN A 231 21.89 0.01 -6.19
N ASP A 232 21.65 -0.40 -4.95
CA ASP A 232 21.79 -1.76 -4.47
C ASP A 232 20.65 -2.69 -4.93
N GLY A 233 19.66 -2.17 -5.65
CA GLY A 233 18.51 -2.92 -6.15
C GLY A 233 17.41 -3.17 -5.11
N VAL A 234 17.47 -2.53 -3.95
CA VAL A 234 16.44 -2.61 -2.90
C VAL A 234 15.41 -1.50 -3.07
N VAL A 235 14.13 -1.80 -2.87
CA VAL A 235 13.05 -0.80 -2.93
C VAL A 235 13.18 0.16 -1.74
N ARG A 236 13.24 1.46 -2.05
CA ARG A 236 13.30 2.54 -1.06
C ARG A 236 11.94 3.17 -0.81
N LYS A 237 11.11 3.22 -1.85
CA LYS A 237 9.77 3.80 -1.76
C LYS A 237 8.83 3.07 -2.70
N LEU A 238 7.59 2.97 -2.28
CA LEU A 238 6.47 2.46 -3.08
C LEU A 238 5.32 3.45 -2.93
N ALA A 239 4.64 3.77 -4.03
CA ALA A 239 3.41 4.53 -4.00
C ALA A 239 2.35 3.82 -4.85
N MET A 240 1.09 3.89 -4.41
CA MET A 240 -0.01 3.28 -5.13
C MET A 240 -1.29 4.08 -4.98
N VAL A 241 -2.15 3.94 -5.97
CA VAL A 241 -3.53 4.44 -5.92
C VAL A 241 -4.47 3.26 -6.09
N LEU A 242 -5.34 3.05 -5.12
CA LEU A 242 -6.36 2.01 -5.17
C LEU A 242 -7.74 2.65 -5.15
N GLU A 243 -8.55 2.31 -6.14
CA GLU A 243 -9.95 2.70 -6.23
C GLU A 243 -10.83 1.47 -6.15
N TYR A 244 -11.84 1.50 -5.27
CA TYR A 244 -12.77 0.38 -5.09
C TYR A 244 -14.13 0.86 -4.59
N ASN A 245 -15.12 -0.01 -4.72
CA ASN A 245 -16.51 0.26 -4.33
C ASN A 245 -16.92 -0.73 -3.23
N PRO A 246 -16.90 -0.34 -1.95
CA PRO A 246 -17.32 -1.20 -0.85
C PRO A 246 -18.83 -1.52 -0.93
N SER A 247 -19.62 -0.64 -1.52
CA SER A 247 -21.03 -0.86 -1.82
C SER A 247 -21.42 -0.22 -3.17
N LYS A 248 -22.69 -0.40 -3.59
CA LYS A 248 -23.19 0.19 -4.86
C LYS A 248 -23.14 1.70 -4.91
N ASN A 249 -23.23 2.34 -3.74
CA ASN A 249 -23.36 3.81 -3.62
C ASN A 249 -22.11 4.45 -3.02
N GLU A 250 -21.04 3.66 -2.81
CA GLU A 250 -19.81 4.15 -2.20
C GLU A 250 -18.63 3.90 -3.13
N HIS A 251 -17.85 4.93 -3.31
CA HIS A 251 -16.57 4.88 -4.01
C HIS A 251 -15.48 5.33 -3.05
N VAL A 252 -14.41 4.55 -2.97
CA VAL A 252 -13.25 4.87 -2.13
C VAL A 252 -12.02 4.95 -3.01
N LYS A 253 -11.31 6.06 -2.92
CA LYS A 253 -9.97 6.24 -3.48
C LYS A 253 -8.98 6.32 -2.33
N MET A 254 -8.01 5.42 -2.33
CA MET A 254 -6.90 5.42 -1.39
C MET A 254 -5.60 5.69 -2.14
N GLU A 255 -4.86 6.70 -1.71
CA GLU A 255 -3.51 6.99 -2.14
C GLU A 255 -2.57 6.66 -0.98
N LEU A 256 -1.57 5.84 -1.23
CA LEU A 256 -0.62 5.38 -0.22
C LEU A 256 0.79 5.54 -0.75
N SER A 257 1.68 6.01 0.11
CA SER A 257 3.12 6.06 -0.13
C SER A 257 3.84 5.48 1.09
N GLU A 258 4.78 4.58 0.84
CA GLU A 258 5.59 3.92 1.87
C GLU A 258 7.08 4.10 1.54
N GLU A 259 7.88 4.44 2.53
CA GLU A 259 9.33 4.49 2.44
C GLU A 259 9.96 3.46 3.37
N TYR A 260 10.93 2.71 2.86
CA TYR A 260 11.66 1.66 3.57
C TYR A 260 13.10 2.11 3.82
N TYR A 261 13.56 1.97 5.05
CA TYR A 261 14.87 2.41 5.50
C TYR A 261 15.35 1.60 6.71
N ASP A 262 16.59 1.79 7.14
CA ASP A 262 17.22 1.04 8.24
C ASP A 262 17.01 -0.47 8.06
N PHE A 263 17.40 -0.97 6.89
CA PHE A 263 17.27 -2.36 6.55
C PHE A 263 18.10 -3.26 7.47
N GLY A 264 17.57 -4.45 7.80
CA GLY A 264 18.22 -5.38 8.72
C GLY A 264 18.05 -5.02 10.20
N VAL A 265 17.19 -4.04 10.53
CA VAL A 265 16.92 -3.67 11.92
C VAL A 265 16.36 -4.87 12.69
N GLU A 266 16.75 -5.01 13.96
CA GLU A 266 16.18 -6.04 14.84
C GLU A 266 14.67 -5.81 15.01
N ALA A 267 13.89 -6.87 14.79
CA ALA A 267 12.43 -6.85 14.93
C ALA A 267 11.95 -8.01 15.80
N SER A 268 11.09 -7.69 16.77
CA SER A 268 10.43 -8.66 17.64
C SER A 268 8.93 -8.33 17.72
N ILE A 269 8.23 -8.61 16.62
CA ILE A 269 6.80 -8.33 16.49
C ILE A 269 6.00 -9.44 17.15
N GLN A 270 5.18 -9.10 18.14
CA GLN A 270 4.38 -10.04 18.90
C GLN A 270 2.92 -9.62 18.97
N PRO A 271 1.98 -10.58 18.92
CA PRO A 271 0.58 -10.28 19.13
C PRO A 271 0.35 -9.74 20.56
N PRO A 272 -0.67 -8.90 20.75
CA PRO A 272 -0.99 -8.40 22.07
C PRO A 272 -1.46 -9.51 23.01
N PRO A 273 -1.35 -9.33 24.36
CA PRO A 273 -1.81 -10.32 25.32
C PRO A 273 -3.28 -10.71 25.09
N ALA A 274 -3.59 -12.00 24.98
CA ALA A 274 -4.92 -12.52 24.64
C ALA A 274 -6.05 -11.95 25.51
N LYS A 275 -5.79 -11.72 26.81
CA LYS A 275 -6.76 -11.11 27.74
C LYS A 275 -7.19 -9.69 27.33
N SER A 276 -6.34 -8.96 26.60
CA SER A 276 -6.61 -7.59 26.13
C SER A 276 -7.25 -7.53 24.73
N VAL A 277 -7.51 -8.67 24.10
CA VAL A 277 -8.01 -8.76 22.72
C VAL A 277 -9.50 -9.07 22.71
N LEU A 278 -10.24 -8.32 21.89
CA LEU A 278 -11.63 -8.62 21.48
C LEU A 278 -11.60 -9.13 20.04
N ASP A 279 -12.02 -10.37 19.82
CA ASP A 279 -12.15 -10.94 18.48
C ASP A 279 -13.44 -10.42 17.82
N VAL A 280 -13.28 -9.70 16.73
CA VAL A 280 -14.39 -9.15 15.94
C VAL A 280 -14.61 -9.89 14.63
N THR A 281 -13.81 -10.92 14.33
CA THR A 281 -13.91 -11.73 13.11
C THR A 281 -15.33 -12.24 12.85
N PRO A 282 -16.06 -12.84 13.83
CA PRO A 282 -17.42 -13.33 13.61
C PRO A 282 -18.37 -12.21 13.17
N ARG A 283 -18.29 -11.04 13.80
CA ARG A 283 -19.17 -9.90 13.46
C ARG A 283 -18.91 -9.34 12.07
N LEU A 284 -17.66 -9.35 11.63
CA LEU A 284 -17.29 -8.90 10.28
C LEU A 284 -17.80 -9.89 9.21
N ASN A 285 -17.81 -11.18 9.52
CA ASN A 285 -18.32 -12.21 8.62
C ASN A 285 -19.85 -12.18 8.47
N ASP A 286 -20.57 -11.83 9.53
CA ASP A 286 -22.03 -11.77 9.52
C ASP A 286 -22.59 -10.58 8.73
N GLY A 287 -21.72 -9.72 8.17
CA GLY A 287 -22.14 -8.55 7.37
C GLY A 287 -22.86 -7.47 8.17
N HIS A 288 -22.96 -7.61 9.49
CA HIS A 288 -23.66 -6.68 10.38
C HIS A 288 -22.79 -5.54 10.89
N ALA A 289 -21.50 -5.53 10.58
CA ALA A 289 -20.56 -4.54 11.13
C ALA A 289 -20.71 -3.13 10.55
N LEU A 290 -21.52 -2.92 9.52
CA LEU A 290 -21.71 -1.62 8.88
C LEU A 290 -23.15 -1.10 8.90
N ASN A 291 -24.12 -1.83 9.49
CA ASN A 291 -25.53 -1.45 9.47
C ASN A 291 -26.20 -1.37 10.86
N SER A 292 -25.42 -1.29 11.94
CA SER A 292 -25.95 -1.12 13.31
C SER A 292 -25.43 0.14 13.99
#